data_5bd4dd14b297507852361fcc191a554a
#
_entry.id   5bd4dd14b297507852361fcc191a554a
#
_cell.length_a   1.000
_cell.length_b   1.000
_cell.length_c   1.000
_cell.angle_alpha   90.00
_cell.angle_beta   90.00
_cell.angle_gamma   90.00
#
_symmetry.space_group_name_H-M   'P 1'
#
loop_
_entity.id
_entity.type
_entity.pdbx_description
1 polymer ?
#
loop_
_entity_poly.entity_id
_entity_poly.type
_entity_poly.pdbx_seq_one_letter_code
_entity_poly.pdbx_strand_id
1 'polypeptide(L)'
;MENLNIGRSGIEVPFLGMGTWAIGGGSWWGDNDDALSVKAIQTAVEQGIRWIDTAPIYGLYHSETVVGEALKHIDRDKVVLSTKCGLEWRHETPVLHKVVDGTAVYRDLSAQSIIEDVEDSLRRLGTDHLDVLYTHWQSPDLGLYPLEETVEAMMKLKEQGKIRAIGASNVTADLIRGYCRYGQLDVIQEKYSLLTRRIEKQLLPTCRELGVSVQAYSPLEQGLLTGRVTMETTFPESSTRNSNPSFQPARRKQALDLLAKWDDLTEKYDCTMAQLVIALTARMIPGLHVLCGARTPEQVLDNAGALNIKLDGADAVRMKWDVDAIS
;
A
#
# COMPACT_ATOMS: atom_id res chain seq x y z
N MET A 1 -12.30 -13.44 -11.88
CA MET A 1 -11.42 -12.96 -10.81
C MET A 1 -12.06 -13.29 -9.48
N GLU A 2 -11.32 -13.86 -8.55
CA GLU A 2 -11.82 -14.13 -7.20
C GLU A 2 -11.62 -12.88 -6.34
N ASN A 3 -12.67 -12.43 -5.67
CA ASN A 3 -12.58 -11.33 -4.71
C ASN A 3 -12.12 -11.89 -3.36
N LEU A 4 -11.36 -11.10 -2.63
CA LEU A 4 -10.92 -11.38 -1.26
C LEU A 4 -11.60 -10.41 -0.30
N ASN A 5 -11.95 -10.91 0.88
CA ASN A 5 -12.49 -10.07 1.94
C ASN A 5 -11.40 -9.20 2.58
N ILE A 6 -11.73 -7.96 2.92
CA ILE A 6 -10.91 -7.11 3.79
C ILE A 6 -11.29 -7.43 5.23
N GLY A 7 -10.56 -8.37 5.84
CA GLY A 7 -10.81 -8.81 7.21
C GLY A 7 -12.25 -9.26 7.44
N ARG A 8 -12.89 -8.63 8.43
CA ARG A 8 -14.28 -8.88 8.82
C ARG A 8 -15.23 -7.76 8.41
N SER A 9 -14.79 -6.83 7.57
CA SER A 9 -15.55 -5.63 7.19
C SER A 9 -16.73 -5.91 6.26
N GLY A 10 -16.76 -7.06 5.60
CA GLY A 10 -17.72 -7.39 4.54
C GLY A 10 -17.43 -6.70 3.21
N ILE A 11 -16.28 -6.03 3.07
CA ILE A 11 -15.83 -5.42 1.83
C ILE A 11 -15.01 -6.44 1.05
N GLU A 12 -15.39 -6.67 -0.21
CA GLU A 12 -14.71 -7.61 -1.11
C GLU A 12 -14.09 -6.89 -2.30
N VAL A 13 -12.82 -7.19 -2.59
CA VAL A 13 -12.06 -6.64 -3.71
C VAL A 13 -11.16 -7.69 -4.34
N PRO A 14 -10.74 -7.53 -5.61
CA PRO A 14 -9.65 -8.31 -6.16
C PRO A 14 -8.39 -8.18 -5.31
N PHE A 15 -7.47 -9.14 -5.44
CA PHE A 15 -6.22 -9.11 -4.67
C PHE A 15 -5.33 -7.90 -4.98
N LEU A 16 -5.49 -7.27 -6.17
CA LEU A 16 -4.67 -6.15 -6.62
C LEU A 16 -5.36 -4.82 -6.35
N GLY A 17 -4.66 -3.92 -5.66
CA GLY A 17 -5.02 -2.52 -5.45
C GLY A 17 -4.01 -1.56 -6.11
N MET A 18 -4.41 -0.32 -6.33
CA MET A 18 -3.57 0.76 -6.84
C MET A 18 -3.16 1.70 -5.71
N GLY A 19 -1.84 1.82 -5.48
CA GLY A 19 -1.25 2.81 -4.58
C GLY A 19 -0.91 4.12 -5.31
N THR A 20 -1.18 5.24 -4.67
CA THR A 20 -1.00 6.58 -5.25
C THR A 20 0.16 7.37 -4.64
N TRP A 21 1.07 6.70 -3.91
CA TRP A 21 2.22 7.40 -3.32
C TRP A 21 3.06 8.15 -4.34
N ALA A 22 3.30 7.55 -5.50
CA ALA A 22 4.09 8.18 -6.57
C ALA A 22 3.39 9.39 -7.20
N ILE A 23 2.06 9.45 -7.15
CA ILE A 23 1.25 10.59 -7.63
C ILE A 23 1.50 11.84 -6.77
N GLY A 24 1.85 11.67 -5.51
CA GLY A 24 2.24 12.79 -4.64
C GLY A 24 3.43 13.59 -5.15
N GLY A 25 4.30 13.04 -6.02
CA GLY A 25 5.44 13.73 -6.58
C GLY A 25 6.47 14.17 -5.54
N GLY A 26 6.92 15.42 -5.64
CA GLY A 26 7.84 16.04 -4.68
C GLY A 26 9.24 15.42 -4.66
N SER A 27 9.97 15.58 -3.56
CA SER A 27 11.33 15.04 -3.41
C SER A 27 11.42 13.52 -3.55
N TRP A 28 10.33 12.80 -3.29
CA TRP A 28 10.35 11.34 -3.33
C TRP A 28 10.26 10.76 -4.73
N TRP A 29 9.47 11.40 -5.61
CA TRP A 29 9.11 10.84 -6.91
C TRP A 29 9.34 11.79 -8.09
N GLY A 30 9.77 13.04 -7.83
CA GLY A 30 9.90 14.09 -8.85
C GLY A 30 8.55 14.61 -9.34
N ASP A 31 8.56 15.29 -10.47
CA ASP A 31 7.34 15.88 -11.04
C ASP A 31 6.29 14.82 -11.38
N ASN A 32 5.02 15.20 -11.26
CA ASN A 32 3.87 14.38 -11.60
C ASN A 32 3.02 15.08 -12.66
N ASP A 33 2.50 14.33 -13.61
CA ASP A 33 1.44 14.78 -14.53
C ASP A 33 0.10 14.36 -13.96
N ASP A 34 -0.61 15.32 -13.38
CA ASP A 34 -1.89 15.06 -12.72
C ASP A 34 -2.97 14.59 -13.69
N ALA A 35 -2.97 15.06 -14.93
CA ALA A 35 -3.93 14.63 -15.94
C ALA A 35 -3.72 13.16 -16.32
N LEU A 36 -2.46 12.72 -16.43
CA LEU A 36 -2.14 11.30 -16.64
C LEU A 36 -2.48 10.48 -15.41
N SER A 37 -2.24 11.00 -14.20
CA SER A 37 -2.55 10.30 -12.95
C SER A 37 -4.05 10.13 -12.74
N VAL A 38 -4.87 11.13 -13.07
CA VAL A 38 -6.34 11.02 -13.10
C VAL A 38 -6.77 9.90 -14.04
N LYS A 39 -6.24 9.89 -15.27
CA LYS A 39 -6.53 8.82 -16.24
C LYS A 39 -6.06 7.45 -15.74
N ALA A 40 -4.91 7.38 -15.07
CA ALA A 40 -4.42 6.13 -14.49
C ALA A 40 -5.41 5.56 -13.46
N ILE A 41 -5.95 6.40 -12.56
CA ILE A 41 -6.93 5.97 -11.56
C ILE A 41 -8.22 5.50 -12.24
N GLN A 42 -8.72 6.22 -13.26
CA GLN A 42 -9.89 5.81 -14.03
C GLN A 42 -9.65 4.47 -14.73
N THR A 43 -8.50 4.31 -15.40
CA THR A 43 -8.10 3.06 -16.04
C THR A 43 -8.02 1.91 -15.03
N ALA A 44 -7.52 2.15 -13.81
CA ALA A 44 -7.46 1.11 -12.77
C ALA A 44 -8.86 0.55 -12.48
N VAL A 45 -9.83 1.41 -12.26
CA VAL A 45 -11.22 1.00 -11.99
C VAL A 45 -11.83 0.27 -13.20
N GLU A 46 -11.60 0.76 -14.42
CA GLU A 46 -12.05 0.11 -15.67
C GLU A 46 -11.44 -1.30 -15.83
N GLN A 47 -10.19 -1.51 -15.40
CA GLN A 47 -9.52 -2.81 -15.43
C GLN A 47 -9.87 -3.72 -14.23
N GLY A 48 -10.79 -3.27 -13.36
CA GLY A 48 -11.22 -4.04 -12.19
C GLY A 48 -10.34 -3.89 -10.96
N ILE A 49 -9.32 -3.02 -10.98
CA ILE A 49 -8.55 -2.65 -9.79
C ILE A 49 -9.37 -1.60 -9.03
N ARG A 50 -10.24 -2.07 -8.12
CA ARG A 50 -11.19 -1.21 -7.43
C ARG A 50 -10.68 -0.61 -6.14
N TRP A 51 -9.61 -1.14 -5.54
CA TRP A 51 -9.02 -0.60 -4.31
C TRP A 51 -7.99 0.48 -4.65
N ILE A 52 -8.34 1.74 -4.38
CA ILE A 52 -7.45 2.90 -4.54
C ILE A 52 -6.98 3.35 -3.16
N ASP A 53 -5.67 3.37 -2.95
CA ASP A 53 -5.04 3.73 -1.68
C ASP A 53 -4.22 5.02 -1.81
N THR A 54 -4.48 5.97 -0.92
CA THR A 54 -3.78 7.24 -0.84
C THR A 54 -3.36 7.57 0.60
N ALA A 55 -2.80 8.76 0.84
CA ALA A 55 -2.54 9.30 2.17
C ALA A 55 -2.32 10.81 2.12
N PRO A 56 -2.66 11.57 3.19
CA PRO A 56 -2.40 13.00 3.28
C PRO A 56 -0.94 13.38 3.07
N ILE A 57 0.02 12.59 3.58
CA ILE A 57 1.45 12.88 3.47
C ILE A 57 1.99 12.72 2.04
N TYR A 58 1.27 12.09 1.12
CA TYR A 58 1.72 11.88 -0.25
C TYR A 58 1.69 13.20 -1.04
N GLY A 59 2.84 13.88 -1.08
CA GLY A 59 2.97 15.24 -1.62
C GLY A 59 2.22 16.28 -0.80
N LEU A 60 2.12 16.11 0.54
CA LEU A 60 1.44 17.02 1.46
C LEU A 60 0.06 17.42 0.93
N TYR A 61 -0.83 16.41 0.85
CA TYR A 61 -2.21 16.45 0.33
C TYR A 61 -2.37 16.31 -1.20
N HIS A 62 -1.29 16.43 -2.00
CA HIS A 62 -1.40 16.45 -3.45
C HIS A 62 -2.04 15.16 -4.00
N SER A 63 -1.58 13.99 -3.56
CA SER A 63 -2.14 12.71 -4.01
C SER A 63 -3.65 12.58 -3.72
N GLU A 64 -4.12 12.99 -2.54
CA GLU A 64 -5.56 12.98 -2.23
C GLU A 64 -6.36 13.93 -3.15
N THR A 65 -5.79 15.10 -3.48
CA THR A 65 -6.41 16.04 -4.40
C THR A 65 -6.58 15.44 -5.81
N VAL A 66 -5.53 14.78 -6.32
CA VAL A 66 -5.58 14.11 -7.64
C VAL A 66 -6.55 12.92 -7.64
N VAL A 67 -6.59 12.15 -6.55
CA VAL A 67 -7.58 11.06 -6.38
C VAL A 67 -9.00 11.64 -6.35
N GLY A 68 -9.24 12.72 -5.60
CA GLY A 68 -10.53 13.41 -5.56
C GLY A 68 -10.98 13.90 -6.94
N GLU A 69 -10.05 14.43 -7.75
CA GLU A 69 -10.35 14.83 -9.13
C GLU A 69 -10.77 13.63 -10.00
N ALA A 70 -10.07 12.49 -9.86
CA ALA A 70 -10.42 11.27 -10.59
C ALA A 70 -11.82 10.75 -10.19
N LEU A 71 -12.16 10.82 -8.91
CA LEU A 71 -13.44 10.33 -8.37
C LEU A 71 -14.65 11.11 -8.90
N LYS A 72 -14.50 12.36 -9.33
CA LYS A 72 -15.59 13.13 -9.96
C LYS A 72 -16.17 12.46 -11.21
N HIS A 73 -15.41 11.57 -11.83
CA HIS A 73 -15.76 10.88 -13.08
C HIS A 73 -15.94 9.38 -12.90
N ILE A 74 -15.95 8.89 -11.66
CA ILE A 74 -16.09 7.47 -11.32
C ILE A 74 -17.28 7.33 -10.38
N ASP A 75 -18.12 6.34 -10.62
CA ASP A 75 -19.16 5.96 -9.68
C ASP A 75 -18.51 5.52 -8.35
N ARG A 76 -18.83 6.23 -7.25
CA ARG A 76 -18.20 6.02 -5.94
C ARG A 76 -18.38 4.57 -5.44
N ASP A 77 -19.49 3.93 -5.77
CA ASP A 77 -19.79 2.55 -5.35
C ASP A 77 -18.90 1.50 -6.07
N LYS A 78 -18.23 1.89 -7.15
CA LYS A 78 -17.29 1.02 -7.86
C LYS A 78 -15.89 1.03 -7.26
N VAL A 79 -15.61 1.94 -6.32
CA VAL A 79 -14.30 2.12 -5.71
C VAL A 79 -14.32 1.73 -4.25
N VAL A 80 -13.31 0.99 -3.82
CA VAL A 80 -12.93 0.84 -2.41
C VAL A 80 -11.80 1.84 -2.17
N LEU A 81 -12.10 2.88 -1.42
CA LEU A 81 -11.20 4.00 -1.18
C LEU A 81 -10.56 3.90 0.19
N SER A 82 -9.23 3.91 0.25
CA SER A 82 -8.51 3.99 1.50
C SER A 82 -7.59 5.20 1.57
N THR A 83 -7.52 5.81 2.75
CA THR A 83 -6.53 6.82 3.11
C THR A 83 -6.03 6.59 4.53
N LYS A 84 -5.19 7.50 5.03
CA LYS A 84 -4.48 7.29 6.29
C LYS A 84 -4.56 8.53 7.19
N CYS A 85 -4.40 8.33 8.50
CA CYS A 85 -4.38 9.38 9.51
C CYS A 85 -3.17 9.25 10.45
N GLY A 86 -2.98 10.22 11.32
CA GLY A 86 -2.01 10.20 12.40
C GLY A 86 -0.62 10.70 12.02
N LEU A 87 -0.48 11.38 10.85
CA LEU A 87 0.69 12.18 10.52
C LEU A 87 0.27 13.65 10.40
N GLU A 88 0.85 14.50 11.24
CA GLU A 88 0.43 15.87 11.48
C GLU A 88 1.53 16.87 11.09
N TRP A 89 1.17 17.96 10.44
CA TRP A 89 2.07 19.09 10.13
C TRP A 89 1.40 20.46 10.14
N ARG A 90 0.12 20.53 10.53
CA ARG A 90 -0.60 21.80 10.76
C ARG A 90 -0.11 22.49 12.02
N HIS A 91 0.37 21.71 12.99
CA HIS A 91 0.97 22.18 14.25
C HIS A 91 2.03 21.21 14.75
N GLU A 92 2.92 21.73 15.62
CA GLU A 92 3.98 20.95 16.23
C GLU A 92 3.43 20.05 17.34
N THR A 93 3.84 18.78 17.37
CA THR A 93 3.54 17.82 18.43
C THR A 93 4.83 17.19 18.98
N PRO A 94 4.80 16.52 20.16
CA PRO A 94 6.03 16.01 20.77
C PRO A 94 6.76 14.94 19.97
N VAL A 95 6.10 14.25 19.02
CA VAL A 95 6.69 13.11 18.29
C VAL A 95 6.98 13.46 16.84
N LEU A 96 8.19 14.00 16.58
CA LEU A 96 8.65 14.24 15.21
C LEU A 96 8.77 12.90 14.48
N HIS A 97 8.14 12.81 13.30
CA HIS A 97 8.25 11.67 12.40
C HIS A 97 9.42 11.85 11.43
N LYS A 98 9.39 12.91 10.65
CA LYS A 98 10.45 13.28 9.67
C LYS A 98 10.18 14.67 9.09
N VAL A 99 11.14 15.16 8.30
CA VAL A 99 10.95 16.35 7.46
C VAL A 99 10.68 15.90 6.02
N VAL A 100 9.66 16.48 5.39
CA VAL A 100 9.24 16.22 4.00
C VAL A 100 9.15 17.55 3.28
N ASP A 101 9.93 17.73 2.24
CA ASP A 101 9.98 18.97 1.44
C ASP A 101 10.06 20.26 2.29
N GLY A 102 10.90 20.21 3.34
CA GLY A 102 11.07 21.30 4.29
C GLY A 102 10.01 21.40 5.38
N THR A 103 8.95 20.62 5.34
CA THR A 103 7.87 20.59 6.33
C THR A 103 8.15 19.53 7.39
N ALA A 104 8.17 19.92 8.67
CA ALA A 104 8.25 18.98 9.79
C ALA A 104 6.93 18.22 9.92
N VAL A 105 6.99 16.90 9.91
CA VAL A 105 5.83 16.01 10.03
C VAL A 105 5.97 15.24 11.34
N TYR A 106 4.92 15.25 12.13
CA TYR A 106 4.85 14.63 13.44
C TYR A 106 3.92 13.42 13.44
N ARG A 107 3.94 12.62 14.51
CA ARG A 107 2.93 11.58 14.75
C ARG A 107 1.97 12.09 15.81
N ASP A 108 0.71 12.15 15.45
CA ASP A 108 -0.37 12.50 16.36
C ASP A 108 -1.55 11.54 16.17
N LEU A 109 -1.72 10.62 17.11
CA LEU A 109 -2.79 9.62 17.13
C LEU A 109 -3.86 9.95 18.18
N SER A 110 -3.94 11.23 18.61
CA SER A 110 -5.03 11.70 19.45
C SER A 110 -6.36 11.60 18.71
N ALA A 111 -7.45 11.44 19.47
CA ALA A 111 -8.80 11.37 18.90
C ALA A 111 -9.13 12.63 18.08
N GLN A 112 -8.69 13.82 18.53
CA GLN A 112 -8.91 15.08 17.84
C GLN A 112 -8.21 15.09 16.47
N SER A 113 -6.90 14.75 16.41
CA SER A 113 -6.12 14.72 15.17
C SER A 113 -6.69 13.73 14.16
N ILE A 114 -7.09 12.53 14.61
CA ILE A 114 -7.70 11.50 13.74
C ILE A 114 -9.01 12.01 13.11
N ILE A 115 -9.86 12.66 13.89
CA ILE A 115 -11.14 13.19 13.41
C ILE A 115 -10.89 14.31 12.39
N GLU A 116 -9.97 15.23 12.66
CA GLU A 116 -9.61 16.32 11.76
C GLU A 116 -9.02 15.77 10.45
N ASP A 117 -8.12 14.79 10.51
CA ASP A 117 -7.54 14.13 9.34
C ASP A 117 -8.64 13.54 8.44
N VAL A 118 -9.63 12.85 9.04
CA VAL A 118 -10.73 12.25 8.27
C VAL A 118 -11.61 13.30 7.61
N GLU A 119 -12.01 14.34 8.34
CA GLU A 119 -12.82 15.43 7.78
C GLU A 119 -12.10 16.14 6.64
N ASP A 120 -10.80 16.38 6.80
CA ASP A 120 -9.98 17.01 5.77
C ASP A 120 -9.81 16.10 4.54
N SER A 121 -9.60 14.80 4.75
CA SER A 121 -9.50 13.82 3.67
C SER A 121 -10.82 13.69 2.90
N LEU A 122 -11.96 13.61 3.59
CA LEU A 122 -13.28 13.54 2.96
C LEU A 122 -13.54 14.77 2.06
N ARG A 123 -13.15 15.97 2.53
CA ARG A 123 -13.29 17.20 1.73
C ARG A 123 -12.38 17.18 0.49
N ARG A 124 -11.11 16.76 0.63
CA ARG A 124 -10.17 16.68 -0.51
C ARG A 124 -10.56 15.63 -1.53
N LEU A 125 -11.03 14.47 -1.05
CA LEU A 125 -11.45 13.35 -1.88
C LEU A 125 -12.85 13.56 -2.50
N GLY A 126 -13.62 14.54 -2.01
CA GLY A 126 -14.96 14.84 -2.52
C GLY A 126 -15.97 13.71 -2.27
N THR A 127 -15.88 13.03 -1.12
CA THR A 127 -16.73 11.90 -0.74
C THR A 127 -17.22 12.05 0.70
N ASP A 128 -18.30 11.38 1.04
CA ASP A 128 -18.87 11.38 2.38
C ASP A 128 -18.35 10.24 3.28
N HIS A 129 -17.68 9.25 2.70
CA HIS A 129 -17.10 8.13 3.45
C HIS A 129 -15.81 7.58 2.83
N LEU A 130 -15.02 6.92 3.66
CA LEU A 130 -13.87 6.08 3.29
C LEU A 130 -14.24 4.62 3.50
N ASP A 131 -13.78 3.74 2.62
CA ASP A 131 -13.97 2.31 2.83
C ASP A 131 -13.00 1.77 3.87
N VAL A 132 -11.74 2.21 3.86
CA VAL A 132 -10.73 1.84 4.86
C VAL A 132 -9.99 3.08 5.35
N LEU A 133 -9.90 3.27 6.65
CA LEU A 133 -9.01 4.25 7.27
C LEU A 133 -7.86 3.53 7.96
N TYR A 134 -6.62 3.89 7.61
CA TYR A 134 -5.43 3.39 8.28
C TYR A 134 -4.82 4.41 9.25
N THR A 135 -4.37 3.97 10.43
CA THR A 135 -3.29 4.70 11.11
C THR A 135 -2.01 4.47 10.32
N HIS A 136 -1.34 5.56 9.85
CA HIS A 136 -0.21 5.46 8.91
C HIS A 136 1.06 4.94 9.57
N TRP A 137 1.38 5.49 10.74
CA TRP A 137 2.47 5.08 11.61
C TRP A 137 2.00 5.08 13.05
N GLN A 138 2.47 4.09 13.79
CA GLN A 138 2.09 3.95 15.18
C GLN A 138 2.88 4.93 16.07
N SER A 139 2.30 5.36 17.18
CA SER A 139 3.04 6.14 18.17
C SER A 139 4.17 5.31 18.78
N PRO A 140 5.37 5.86 18.92
CA PRO A 140 6.42 5.22 19.71
C PRO A 140 6.19 5.38 21.23
N ASP A 141 5.28 6.28 21.63
CA ASP A 141 4.92 6.57 23.00
C ASP A 141 3.41 6.39 23.23
N LEU A 142 3.04 5.22 23.74
CA LEU A 142 1.65 4.89 24.07
C LEU A 142 1.16 5.58 25.36
N GLY A 143 2.05 6.20 26.13
CA GLY A 143 1.66 7.05 27.25
C GLY A 143 1.14 8.41 26.78
N LEU A 144 1.65 8.90 25.66
CA LEU A 144 1.20 10.16 25.03
C LEU A 144 -0.06 9.96 24.20
N TYR A 145 -0.10 8.87 23.42
CA TYR A 145 -1.23 8.51 22.56
C TYR A 145 -1.67 7.07 22.87
N PRO A 146 -2.54 6.88 23.88
CA PRO A 146 -3.03 5.55 24.26
C PRO A 146 -3.73 4.87 23.08
N LEU A 147 -3.36 3.62 22.82
CA LEU A 147 -3.95 2.86 21.69
C LEU A 147 -5.48 2.74 21.82
N GLU A 148 -5.98 2.62 23.04
CA GLU A 148 -7.41 2.57 23.34
C GLU A 148 -8.14 3.81 22.80
N GLU A 149 -7.65 5.02 23.10
CA GLU A 149 -8.25 6.28 22.61
C GLU A 149 -8.20 6.40 21.09
N THR A 150 -7.07 5.99 20.47
CA THR A 150 -6.93 5.90 19.00
C THR A 150 -8.00 5.01 18.40
N VAL A 151 -8.18 3.80 18.95
CA VAL A 151 -9.15 2.83 18.44
C VAL A 151 -10.58 3.30 18.68
N GLU A 152 -10.90 3.85 19.84
CA GLU A 152 -12.22 4.42 20.14
C GLU A 152 -12.59 5.54 19.18
N ALA A 153 -11.65 6.41 18.81
CA ALA A 153 -11.90 7.46 17.83
C ALA A 153 -12.25 6.88 16.45
N MET A 154 -11.52 5.84 15.99
CA MET A 154 -11.81 5.16 14.73
C MET A 154 -13.16 4.42 14.78
N MET A 155 -13.50 3.78 15.90
CA MET A 155 -14.81 3.15 16.10
C MET A 155 -15.95 4.16 16.02
N LYS A 156 -15.81 5.34 16.62
CA LYS A 156 -16.81 6.43 16.50
C LYS A 156 -17.00 6.89 15.06
N LEU A 157 -15.91 7.05 14.31
CA LEU A 157 -15.99 7.41 12.88
C LEU A 157 -16.70 6.33 12.07
N LYS A 158 -16.51 5.05 12.44
CA LYS A 158 -17.23 3.92 11.84
C LYS A 158 -18.72 3.94 12.18
N GLU A 159 -19.09 4.18 13.42
CA GLU A 159 -20.48 4.32 13.86
C GLU A 159 -21.19 5.50 13.16
N GLN A 160 -20.47 6.58 12.88
CA GLN A 160 -20.95 7.74 12.11
C GLN A 160 -21.07 7.45 10.60
N GLY A 161 -20.61 6.29 10.12
CA GLY A 161 -20.60 5.94 8.70
C GLY A 161 -19.52 6.65 7.87
N LYS A 162 -18.59 7.37 8.52
CA LYS A 162 -17.49 8.06 7.83
C LYS A 162 -16.38 7.12 7.37
N ILE A 163 -16.22 5.98 8.03
CA ILE A 163 -15.33 4.90 7.62
C ILE A 163 -16.07 3.56 7.71
N ARG A 164 -15.73 2.60 6.85
CA ARG A 164 -16.38 1.27 6.84
C ARG A 164 -15.51 0.20 7.49
N ALA A 165 -14.18 0.29 7.32
CA ALA A 165 -13.21 -0.65 7.88
C ALA A 165 -12.05 0.09 8.54
N ILE A 166 -11.45 -0.53 9.55
CA ILE A 166 -10.31 -0.02 10.31
C ILE A 166 -9.06 -0.77 9.88
N GLY A 167 -8.04 -0.01 9.50
CA GLY A 167 -6.71 -0.49 9.16
C GLY A 167 -5.61 0.10 10.05
N ALA A 168 -4.47 -0.54 10.05
CA ALA A 168 -3.25 -0.01 10.68
C ALA A 168 -2.03 -0.37 9.85
N SER A 169 -1.09 0.57 9.68
CA SER A 169 0.12 0.36 8.91
C SER A 169 1.36 0.44 9.80
N ASN A 170 2.40 -0.30 9.44
CA ASN A 170 3.67 -0.31 10.18
C ASN A 170 3.50 -0.71 11.65
N VAL A 171 2.86 -1.85 11.88
CA VAL A 171 2.49 -2.36 13.20
C VAL A 171 3.41 -3.46 13.71
N THR A 172 3.26 -3.77 15.00
CA THR A 172 3.78 -4.98 15.64
C THR A 172 2.64 -5.96 15.94
N ALA A 173 2.98 -7.21 16.26
CA ALA A 173 1.98 -8.22 16.67
C ALA A 173 1.19 -7.79 17.91
N ASP A 174 1.84 -7.13 18.87
CA ASP A 174 1.20 -6.64 20.09
C ASP A 174 0.21 -5.51 19.79
N LEU A 175 0.55 -4.62 18.86
CA LEU A 175 -0.38 -3.57 18.40
C LEU A 175 -1.59 -4.17 17.69
N ILE A 176 -1.41 -5.19 16.82
CA ILE A 176 -2.53 -5.90 16.18
C ILE A 176 -3.49 -6.46 17.26
N ARG A 177 -2.94 -7.12 18.29
CA ARG A 177 -3.75 -7.63 19.43
C ARG A 177 -4.44 -6.50 20.19
N GLY A 178 -3.75 -5.38 20.39
CA GLY A 178 -4.30 -4.20 21.05
C GLY A 178 -5.48 -3.60 20.29
N TYR A 179 -5.34 -3.37 18.97
CA TYR A 179 -6.45 -2.90 18.13
C TYR A 179 -7.67 -3.81 18.24
N CYS A 180 -7.47 -5.13 18.13
CA CYS A 180 -8.57 -6.11 18.24
C CYS A 180 -9.17 -6.20 19.64
N ARG A 181 -8.41 -5.84 20.68
CA ARG A 181 -8.87 -5.83 22.07
C ARG A 181 -9.75 -4.61 22.38
N TYR A 182 -9.38 -3.43 21.89
CA TYR A 182 -10.09 -2.18 22.16
C TYR A 182 -11.22 -1.88 21.17
N GLY A 183 -11.26 -2.61 20.05
CA GLY A 183 -12.30 -2.44 19.03
C GLY A 183 -12.16 -3.46 17.91
N GLN A 184 -11.91 -2.98 16.70
CA GLN A 184 -11.80 -3.79 15.49
C GLN A 184 -10.54 -3.42 14.71
N LEU A 185 -9.93 -4.44 14.09
CA LEU A 185 -8.92 -4.27 13.06
C LEU A 185 -9.26 -5.21 11.90
N ASP A 186 -9.48 -4.66 10.73
CA ASP A 186 -9.85 -5.43 9.54
C ASP A 186 -8.63 -5.78 8.68
N VAL A 187 -7.66 -4.86 8.59
CA VAL A 187 -6.52 -5.03 7.70
C VAL A 187 -5.27 -4.32 8.24
N ILE A 188 -4.10 -4.93 8.02
CA ILE A 188 -2.83 -4.23 8.18
C ILE A 188 -2.22 -3.92 6.81
N GLN A 189 -1.49 -2.79 6.69
CA GLN A 189 -0.74 -2.44 5.49
C GLN A 189 0.75 -2.43 5.81
N GLU A 190 1.51 -3.37 5.22
CA GLU A 190 2.91 -3.62 5.55
C GLU A 190 3.80 -3.75 4.32
N LYS A 191 5.08 -3.38 4.46
CA LYS A 191 6.06 -3.63 3.40
C LYS A 191 6.24 -5.14 3.21
N TYR A 192 5.89 -5.62 2.02
CA TYR A 192 6.10 -7.01 1.64
C TYR A 192 6.39 -7.14 0.16
N SER A 193 7.43 -7.90 -0.15
CA SER A 193 7.84 -8.25 -1.50
C SER A 193 8.58 -9.58 -1.46
N LEU A 194 8.97 -10.10 -2.62
CA LEU A 194 9.84 -11.30 -2.71
C LEU A 194 11.20 -11.12 -2.02
N LEU A 195 11.66 -9.85 -1.84
CA LEU A 195 12.93 -9.50 -1.17
C LEU A 195 12.76 -9.07 0.29
N THR A 196 11.56 -8.70 0.71
CA THR A 196 11.26 -8.18 2.05
C THR A 196 10.13 -9.00 2.66
N ARG A 197 10.46 -10.03 3.44
CA ARG A 197 9.53 -11.08 3.89
C ARG A 197 9.36 -11.18 5.41
N ARG A 198 9.86 -10.21 6.17
CA ARG A 198 9.87 -10.23 7.65
C ARG A 198 8.49 -10.49 8.27
N ILE A 199 7.40 -10.00 7.66
CA ILE A 199 6.06 -10.14 8.20
C ILE A 199 5.57 -11.59 8.26
N GLU A 200 6.12 -12.48 7.43
CA GLU A 200 5.75 -13.89 7.41
C GLU A 200 5.93 -14.56 8.79
N LYS A 201 7.00 -14.20 9.49
CA LYS A 201 7.30 -14.73 10.82
C LYS A 201 6.76 -13.85 11.95
N GLN A 202 6.73 -12.53 11.74
CA GLN A 202 6.47 -11.57 12.79
C GLN A 202 4.97 -11.23 12.96
N LEU A 203 4.20 -11.16 11.87
CA LEU A 203 2.83 -10.63 11.90
C LEU A 203 1.78 -11.65 11.44
N LEU A 204 2.07 -12.45 10.40
CA LEU A 204 1.09 -13.37 9.83
C LEU A 204 0.45 -14.35 10.82
N PRO A 205 1.17 -14.94 11.81
CA PRO A 205 0.54 -15.80 12.79
C PRO A 205 -0.58 -15.09 13.56
N THR A 206 -0.32 -13.85 13.98
CA THR A 206 -1.29 -13.01 14.72
C THR A 206 -2.44 -12.58 13.80
N CYS A 207 -2.16 -12.19 12.56
CA CYS A 207 -3.21 -11.83 11.60
C CYS A 207 -4.17 -12.99 11.35
N ARG A 208 -3.66 -14.21 11.15
CA ARG A 208 -4.46 -15.42 10.94
C ARG A 208 -5.31 -15.75 12.17
N GLU A 209 -4.73 -15.69 13.36
CA GLU A 209 -5.42 -15.92 14.63
C GLU A 209 -6.62 -14.98 14.80
N LEU A 210 -6.44 -13.70 14.44
CA LEU A 210 -7.44 -12.67 14.69
C LEU A 210 -8.34 -12.36 13.48
N GLY A 211 -8.12 -13.02 12.34
CA GLY A 211 -8.91 -12.79 11.11
C GLY A 211 -8.66 -11.42 10.48
N VAL A 212 -7.44 -10.89 10.61
CA VAL A 212 -6.98 -9.62 10.04
C VAL A 212 -6.35 -9.87 8.68
N SER A 213 -6.78 -9.15 7.64
CA SER A 213 -6.19 -9.21 6.31
C SER A 213 -4.84 -8.48 6.26
N VAL A 214 -4.05 -8.79 5.24
CA VAL A 214 -2.77 -8.12 4.97
C VAL A 214 -2.80 -7.48 3.59
N GLN A 215 -2.46 -6.21 3.51
CA GLN A 215 -2.20 -5.49 2.27
C GLN A 215 -0.70 -5.20 2.17
N ALA A 216 -0.06 -5.71 1.12
CA ALA A 216 1.37 -5.57 0.87
C ALA A 216 1.67 -4.31 0.08
N TYR A 217 2.39 -3.35 0.65
CA TYR A 217 2.90 -2.23 -0.12
C TYR A 217 4.34 -2.48 -0.62
N SER A 218 4.73 -1.81 -1.71
CA SER A 218 6.02 -1.96 -2.41
C SER A 218 6.32 -3.40 -2.89
N PRO A 219 5.37 -4.14 -3.47
CA PRO A 219 5.59 -5.52 -3.93
C PRO A 219 6.65 -5.62 -5.02
N LEU A 220 6.82 -4.57 -5.84
CA LEU A 220 7.82 -4.48 -6.89
C LEU A 220 9.12 -3.79 -6.44
N GLU A 221 9.34 -3.58 -5.13
CA GLU A 221 10.53 -2.91 -4.56
C GLU A 221 10.87 -1.62 -5.31
N GLN A 222 9.90 -0.70 -5.43
CA GLN A 222 10.05 0.58 -6.14
C GLN A 222 10.52 0.44 -7.59
N GLY A 223 10.15 -0.65 -8.24
CA GLY A 223 10.46 -0.96 -9.64
C GLY A 223 11.64 -1.89 -9.86
N LEU A 224 12.38 -2.29 -8.83
CA LEU A 224 13.51 -3.21 -8.96
C LEU A 224 13.08 -4.57 -9.55
N LEU A 225 11.90 -5.06 -9.16
CA LEU A 225 11.39 -6.36 -9.58
C LEU A 225 10.53 -6.33 -10.86
N THR A 226 10.63 -5.25 -11.64
CA THR A 226 9.86 -5.13 -12.91
C THR A 226 10.56 -5.71 -14.13
N GLY A 227 11.84 -6.11 -14.00
CA GLY A 227 12.69 -6.49 -15.15
C GLY A 227 13.22 -5.30 -15.95
N ARG A 228 12.86 -4.05 -15.61
CA ARG A 228 13.29 -2.82 -16.33
C ARG A 228 14.56 -2.18 -15.74
N VAL A 229 14.94 -2.56 -14.54
CA VAL A 229 16.15 -2.07 -13.85
C VAL A 229 17.31 -2.98 -14.20
N THR A 230 18.49 -2.39 -14.52
CA THR A 230 19.75 -3.10 -14.76
C THR A 230 20.81 -2.66 -13.77
N MET A 231 22.00 -3.22 -13.77
CA MET A 231 23.09 -2.77 -12.89
C MET A 231 23.54 -1.33 -13.21
N GLU A 232 23.36 -0.87 -14.44
CA GLU A 232 23.76 0.45 -14.96
C GLU A 232 22.69 1.52 -14.73
N THR A 233 21.43 1.13 -14.39
CA THR A 233 20.35 2.11 -14.16
C THR A 233 20.72 3.04 -13.01
N THR A 234 20.68 4.34 -13.23
CA THR A 234 20.89 5.37 -12.23
C THR A 234 19.57 6.09 -11.89
N PHE A 235 19.52 6.70 -10.74
CA PHE A 235 18.34 7.44 -10.27
C PHE A 235 18.75 8.87 -9.88
N PRO A 236 17.83 9.85 -9.97
CA PRO A 236 18.07 11.21 -9.45
C PRO A 236 18.57 11.17 -8.00
N GLU A 237 19.41 12.12 -7.60
CA GLU A 237 20.00 12.15 -6.25
C GLU A 237 18.96 12.14 -5.13
N SER A 238 17.83 12.83 -5.34
CA SER A 238 16.70 12.89 -4.40
C SER A 238 15.89 11.59 -4.29
N SER A 239 16.13 10.63 -5.19
CA SER A 239 15.31 9.40 -5.22
C SER A 239 15.49 8.55 -3.98
N THR A 240 14.37 8.13 -3.39
CA THR A 240 14.34 7.18 -2.26
C THR A 240 15.00 5.84 -2.57
N ARG A 241 15.19 5.49 -3.86
CA ARG A 241 15.88 4.27 -4.30
C ARG A 241 17.36 4.28 -3.91
N ASN A 242 18.00 5.47 -3.86
CA ASN A 242 19.42 5.59 -3.51
C ASN A 242 19.71 5.16 -2.06
N SER A 243 18.75 5.34 -1.15
CA SER A 243 18.83 4.91 0.25
C SER A 243 18.18 3.55 0.54
N ASN A 244 17.49 2.96 -0.45
CA ASN A 244 16.83 1.68 -0.26
C ASN A 244 17.84 0.52 -0.29
N PRO A 245 17.93 -0.33 0.76
CA PRO A 245 18.88 -1.45 0.83
C PRO A 245 18.77 -2.44 -0.36
N SER A 246 17.58 -2.60 -0.95
CA SER A 246 17.37 -3.48 -2.10
C SER A 246 18.12 -3.01 -3.36
N PHE A 247 18.46 -1.72 -3.46
CA PHE A 247 19.22 -1.16 -4.58
C PHE A 247 20.73 -1.15 -4.37
N GLN A 248 21.22 -1.54 -3.20
CA GLN A 248 22.67 -1.69 -2.99
C GLN A 248 23.25 -2.75 -3.95
N PRO A 249 24.47 -2.56 -4.48
CA PRO A 249 24.97 -3.36 -5.61
C PRO A 249 24.82 -4.87 -5.45
N ALA A 250 25.19 -5.42 -4.30
CA ALA A 250 25.11 -6.87 -4.06
C ALA A 250 23.66 -7.37 -4.05
N ARG A 251 22.76 -6.66 -3.34
CA ARG A 251 21.34 -7.04 -3.23
C ARG A 251 20.61 -6.84 -4.56
N ARG A 252 20.94 -5.74 -5.27
CA ARG A 252 20.42 -5.47 -6.60
C ARG A 252 20.81 -6.57 -7.58
N LYS A 253 22.09 -6.99 -7.59
CA LYS A 253 22.54 -8.12 -8.42
C LYS A 253 21.78 -9.41 -8.12
N GLN A 254 21.60 -9.75 -6.83
CA GLN A 254 20.82 -10.93 -6.43
C GLN A 254 19.39 -10.87 -6.96
N ALA A 255 18.74 -9.70 -6.92
CA ALA A 255 17.39 -9.52 -7.43
C ALA A 255 17.35 -9.72 -8.97
N LEU A 256 18.30 -9.14 -9.70
CA LEU A 256 18.37 -9.30 -11.16
C LEU A 256 18.67 -10.75 -11.58
N ASP A 257 19.62 -11.41 -10.89
CA ASP A 257 19.93 -12.82 -11.12
C ASP A 257 18.72 -13.74 -10.81
N LEU A 258 17.88 -13.37 -9.83
CA LEU A 258 16.63 -14.05 -9.54
C LEU A 258 15.65 -13.94 -10.70
N LEU A 259 15.39 -12.71 -11.18
CA LEU A 259 14.44 -12.46 -12.27
C LEU A 259 14.85 -13.17 -13.55
N ALA A 260 16.14 -13.17 -13.89
CA ALA A 260 16.67 -13.86 -15.08
C ALA A 260 16.39 -15.37 -15.11
N LYS A 261 16.13 -16.00 -13.97
CA LYS A 261 15.73 -17.43 -13.91
C LYS A 261 14.31 -17.68 -14.40
N TRP A 262 13.50 -16.62 -14.59
CA TRP A 262 12.07 -16.68 -14.89
C TRP A 262 11.70 -16.15 -16.28
N ASP A 263 12.71 -15.93 -17.17
CA ASP A 263 12.46 -15.47 -18.53
C ASP A 263 11.59 -16.48 -19.30
N ASP A 264 11.82 -17.79 -19.10
CA ASP A 264 10.98 -18.86 -19.65
C ASP A 264 9.53 -18.82 -19.17
N LEU A 265 9.29 -18.32 -17.96
CA LEU A 265 7.95 -18.19 -17.41
C LEU A 265 7.23 -16.96 -17.96
N THR A 266 7.94 -15.86 -18.23
CA THR A 266 7.33 -14.71 -18.90
C THR A 266 6.86 -15.08 -20.31
N GLU A 267 7.64 -15.89 -21.05
CA GLU A 267 7.23 -16.43 -22.34
C GLU A 267 6.05 -17.41 -22.19
N LYS A 268 6.12 -18.35 -21.22
CA LYS A 268 5.06 -19.37 -20.99
C LYS A 268 3.71 -18.75 -20.69
N TYR A 269 3.70 -17.66 -19.91
CA TYR A 269 2.46 -16.99 -19.46
C TYR A 269 2.07 -15.79 -20.31
N ASP A 270 2.84 -15.48 -21.37
CA ASP A 270 2.67 -14.29 -22.23
C ASP A 270 2.47 -13.03 -21.38
N CYS A 271 3.42 -12.77 -20.49
CA CYS A 271 3.30 -11.70 -19.51
C CYS A 271 4.64 -10.97 -19.28
N THR A 272 4.55 -9.77 -18.69
CA THR A 272 5.74 -9.05 -18.25
C THR A 272 6.29 -9.62 -16.94
N MET A 273 7.56 -9.37 -16.66
CA MET A 273 8.18 -9.74 -15.38
C MET A 273 7.44 -9.09 -14.19
N ALA A 274 6.99 -7.84 -14.34
CA ALA A 274 6.20 -7.17 -13.31
C ALA A 274 4.90 -7.92 -13.00
N GLN A 275 4.17 -8.33 -14.02
CA GLN A 275 2.93 -9.09 -13.88
C GLN A 275 3.18 -10.44 -13.19
N LEU A 276 4.23 -11.15 -13.61
CA LEU A 276 4.61 -12.44 -13.02
C LEU A 276 4.97 -12.32 -11.54
N VAL A 277 5.75 -11.29 -11.17
CA VAL A 277 6.12 -10.99 -9.77
C VAL A 277 4.89 -10.62 -8.93
N ILE A 278 3.97 -9.81 -9.44
CA ILE A 278 2.72 -9.47 -8.75
C ILE A 278 1.89 -10.74 -8.50
N ALA A 279 1.72 -11.57 -9.54
CA ALA A 279 0.94 -12.80 -9.45
C ALA A 279 1.54 -13.79 -8.43
N LEU A 280 2.88 -13.94 -8.41
CA LEU A 280 3.56 -14.76 -7.40
C LEU A 280 3.40 -14.16 -6.01
N THR A 281 3.63 -12.85 -5.84
CA THR A 281 3.53 -12.17 -4.54
C THR A 281 2.16 -12.40 -3.90
N ALA A 282 1.08 -12.30 -4.67
CA ALA A 282 -0.28 -12.58 -4.21
C ALA A 282 -0.46 -14.02 -3.71
N ARG A 283 0.31 -14.97 -4.23
CA ARG A 283 0.24 -16.40 -3.85
C ARG A 283 1.16 -16.78 -2.68
N MET A 284 2.13 -15.92 -2.34
CA MET A 284 3.05 -16.21 -1.22
C MET A 284 2.33 -16.31 0.12
N ILE A 285 1.26 -15.55 0.28
CA ILE A 285 0.42 -15.52 1.50
C ILE A 285 -1.03 -15.69 1.06
N PRO A 286 -1.75 -16.73 1.51
CA PRO A 286 -3.18 -16.88 1.23
C PRO A 286 -3.99 -15.64 1.68
N GLY A 287 -4.79 -15.08 0.77
CA GLY A 287 -5.62 -13.90 1.05
C GLY A 287 -4.87 -12.57 1.08
N LEU A 288 -3.64 -12.52 0.54
CA LEU A 288 -2.86 -11.28 0.45
C LEU A 288 -3.45 -10.32 -0.57
N HIS A 289 -3.67 -9.09 -0.15
CA HIS A 289 -3.90 -7.97 -1.06
C HIS A 289 -2.55 -7.33 -1.44
N VAL A 290 -2.35 -7.06 -2.72
CA VAL A 290 -1.10 -6.51 -3.26
C VAL A 290 -1.34 -5.09 -3.75
N LEU A 291 -0.61 -4.11 -3.22
CA LEU A 291 -0.77 -2.70 -3.55
C LEU A 291 0.34 -2.25 -4.48
N CYS A 292 0.03 -2.08 -5.76
CA CYS A 292 0.99 -1.63 -6.78
C CYS A 292 0.81 -0.14 -7.08
N GLY A 293 1.92 0.60 -7.04
CA GLY A 293 1.94 2.00 -7.45
C GLY A 293 1.88 2.17 -8.98
N ALA A 294 1.15 3.19 -9.44
CA ALA A 294 1.13 3.62 -10.84
C ALA A 294 0.84 5.12 -10.92
N ARG A 295 1.34 5.79 -11.99
CA ARG A 295 1.10 7.20 -12.31
C ARG A 295 0.54 7.41 -13.71
N THR A 296 0.61 6.39 -14.56
CA THR A 296 0.16 6.46 -15.94
C THR A 296 -0.75 5.28 -16.28
N PRO A 297 -1.65 5.42 -17.27
CA PRO A 297 -2.50 4.33 -17.74
C PRO A 297 -1.71 3.09 -18.17
N GLU A 298 -0.55 3.25 -18.80
CA GLU A 298 0.29 2.15 -19.27
C GLU A 298 0.81 1.31 -18.09
N GLN A 299 1.22 1.97 -16.98
CA GLN A 299 1.65 1.27 -15.78
C GLN A 299 0.49 0.52 -15.12
N VAL A 300 -0.70 1.08 -15.16
CA VAL A 300 -1.92 0.42 -14.67
C VAL A 300 -2.25 -0.80 -15.50
N LEU A 301 -2.24 -0.69 -16.83
CA LEU A 301 -2.52 -1.80 -17.73
C LEU A 301 -1.50 -2.93 -17.57
N ASP A 302 -0.22 -2.57 -17.40
CA ASP A 302 0.84 -3.56 -17.09
C ASP A 302 0.52 -4.28 -15.78
N ASN A 303 0.29 -3.55 -14.67
CA ASN A 303 -0.03 -4.16 -13.38
C ASN A 303 -1.32 -5.02 -13.44
N ALA A 304 -2.36 -4.54 -14.14
CA ALA A 304 -3.65 -5.22 -14.26
C ALA A 304 -3.56 -6.58 -14.95
N GLY A 305 -2.60 -6.75 -15.86
CA GLY A 305 -2.34 -8.04 -16.51
C GLY A 305 -2.08 -9.17 -15.51
N ALA A 306 -1.54 -8.86 -14.33
CA ALA A 306 -1.32 -9.85 -13.28
C ALA A 306 -2.62 -10.53 -12.78
N LEU A 307 -3.76 -9.85 -12.90
CA LEU A 307 -5.08 -10.40 -12.52
C LEU A 307 -5.50 -11.60 -13.39
N ASN A 308 -4.94 -11.72 -14.59
CA ASN A 308 -5.27 -12.76 -15.55
C ASN A 308 -4.31 -13.95 -15.50
N ILE A 309 -3.18 -13.85 -14.78
CA ILE A 309 -2.17 -14.90 -14.69
C ILE A 309 -2.67 -16.02 -13.80
N LYS A 310 -2.88 -17.20 -14.39
CA LYS A 310 -3.15 -18.45 -13.68
C LYS A 310 -1.86 -19.21 -13.49
N LEU A 311 -1.02 -18.76 -12.56
CA LEU A 311 0.28 -19.36 -12.29
C LEU A 311 0.11 -20.86 -11.91
N ASP A 312 0.79 -21.75 -12.62
CA ASP A 312 0.81 -23.18 -12.34
C ASP A 312 1.40 -23.46 -10.94
N GLY A 313 0.89 -24.50 -10.29
CA GLY A 313 1.38 -24.86 -8.95
C GLY A 313 2.85 -25.24 -8.92
N ALA A 314 3.34 -25.96 -9.95
CA ALA A 314 4.74 -26.35 -10.05
C ALA A 314 5.66 -25.14 -10.27
N ASP A 315 5.23 -24.20 -11.13
CA ASP A 315 5.98 -22.95 -11.37
C ASP A 315 5.99 -22.06 -10.13
N ALA A 316 4.87 -21.93 -9.43
CA ALA A 316 4.80 -21.18 -8.18
C ALA A 316 5.75 -21.77 -7.12
N VAL A 317 5.85 -23.08 -7.01
CA VAL A 317 6.78 -23.77 -6.12
C VAL A 317 8.23 -23.52 -6.56
N ARG A 318 8.55 -23.65 -7.85
CA ARG A 318 9.89 -23.35 -8.40
C ARG A 318 10.30 -21.92 -8.06
N MET A 319 9.45 -20.94 -8.37
CA MET A 319 9.72 -19.53 -8.11
C MET A 319 9.90 -19.24 -6.62
N LYS A 320 9.06 -19.86 -5.77
CA LYS A 320 9.20 -19.73 -4.32
C LYS A 320 10.54 -20.26 -3.83
N TRP A 321 11.01 -21.39 -4.31
CA TRP A 321 12.32 -21.95 -3.98
C TRP A 321 13.46 -21.02 -4.37
N ASP A 322 13.39 -20.43 -5.57
CA ASP A 322 14.37 -19.43 -6.01
C ASP A 322 14.42 -18.22 -5.10
N VAL A 323 13.24 -17.73 -4.63
CA VAL A 323 13.13 -16.62 -3.68
C VAL A 323 13.69 -17.02 -2.30
N ASP A 324 13.37 -18.22 -1.82
CA ASP A 324 13.85 -18.74 -0.52
C ASP A 324 15.39 -18.86 -0.49
N ALA A 325 16.01 -19.13 -1.64
CA ALA A 325 17.46 -19.25 -1.76
C ALA A 325 18.23 -17.93 -1.61
N ILE A 326 17.57 -16.79 -1.74
CA ILE A 326 18.17 -15.44 -1.61
C ILE A 326 17.63 -14.63 -0.43
N SER A 327 16.76 -15.21 0.41
CA SER A 327 16.07 -14.56 1.52
C SER A 327 16.87 -14.61 2.82
#